data_7ecd65572dc9668e889c37008708b54a
#
_entry.id   7ecd65572dc9668e889c37008708b54a
#
_cell.length_a   1.000
_cell.length_b   1.000
_cell.length_c   1.000
_cell.angle_alpha   90.00
_cell.angle_beta   90.00
_cell.angle_gamma   90.00
#
_symmetry.space_group_name_H-M   'P 1'
#
loop_
_entity.id
_entity.type
_entity.pdbx_description
1 polymer ?
#
loop_
_entity_poly.entity_id
_entity_poly.type
_entity_poly.pdbx_seq_one_letter_code
_entity_poly.pdbx_strand_id
1 'polypeptide(L)'
;VGRCNIQTSYVGYNTNIFNEIPVTSSKEVYMEITLDENIHSLAEVVIQPEIKKDKPLNAMAITGGRMISMEEAGRFANGFDDPARLSSAFAGVAGDVGTNAVAIRGNSPQFTQWRLEGVEIPNPTHFADLTGLGGGFLSALSTQVIGNSDFYNGAFPSEYSNALSGIFDMQIRNGNNQKYEHTFQLGILGIDLAS
;
A
#
# COMPACT_ATOMS: atom_id res chain seq x y z
N VAL A 1 60.25 0.95 33.37
CA VAL A 1 59.87 2.36 33.30
C VAL A 1 59.68 2.73 31.84
N GLY A 2 58.52 3.15 31.47
CA GLY A 2 58.22 3.48 30.09
C GLY A 2 56.76 3.87 29.90
N ARG A 3 56.33 3.97 28.66
CA ARG A 3 54.95 4.19 28.28
C ARG A 3 54.34 2.90 27.76
N CYS A 4 53.10 2.59 28.10
CA CYS A 4 52.37 1.46 27.59
C CYS A 4 51.04 1.87 27.00
N ASN A 5 50.54 1.07 26.05
CA ASN A 5 49.22 1.22 25.50
C ASN A 5 48.35 0.12 26.08
N ILE A 6 47.17 0.48 26.52
CA ILE A 6 46.16 -0.45 27.05
C ILE A 6 44.96 -0.45 26.12
N GLN A 7 44.57 -1.61 25.65
CA GLN A 7 43.35 -1.81 24.92
C GLN A 7 42.40 -2.62 25.79
N THR A 8 41.20 -2.12 25.98
CA THR A 8 40.12 -2.81 26.68
C THR A 8 39.02 -3.13 25.74
N SER A 9 38.56 -4.40 25.74
CA SER A 9 37.46 -4.86 24.94
C SER A 9 36.60 -5.84 25.74
N TYR A 10 35.30 -5.75 25.58
CA TYR A 10 34.35 -6.69 26.15
C TYR A 10 33.19 -6.91 25.19
N VAL A 11 32.60 -8.10 25.25
CA VAL A 11 31.49 -8.45 24.34
C VAL A 11 30.28 -7.55 24.62
N GLY A 12 29.82 -6.86 23.58
CA GLY A 12 28.71 -5.90 23.70
C GLY A 12 29.13 -4.47 24.03
N TYR A 13 30.43 -4.17 24.09
CA TYR A 13 30.95 -2.84 24.36
C TYR A 13 31.93 -2.37 23.28
N ASN A 14 32.04 -1.07 23.13
CA ASN A 14 33.01 -0.47 22.23
C ASN A 14 34.42 -0.65 22.79
N THR A 15 35.37 -0.94 21.90
CA THR A 15 36.78 -1.07 22.29
C THR A 15 37.37 0.30 22.56
N ASN A 16 37.95 0.49 23.76
CA ASN A 16 38.67 1.71 24.13
C ASN A 16 40.17 1.45 24.12
N ILE A 17 40.92 2.40 23.57
CA ILE A 17 42.38 2.34 23.48
C ILE A 17 42.97 3.56 24.19
N PHE A 18 43.77 3.31 25.19
CA PHE A 18 44.50 4.35 25.94
C PHE A 18 45.96 4.25 25.57
N ASN A 19 46.47 5.31 24.94
CA ASN A 19 47.86 5.34 24.47
C ASN A 19 48.76 6.11 25.44
N GLU A 20 50.02 5.69 25.44
CA GLU A 20 51.12 6.40 26.12
C GLU A 20 50.96 6.59 27.63
N ILE A 21 50.41 5.64 28.35
CA ILE A 21 50.27 5.69 29.80
C ILE A 21 51.67 5.59 30.43
N PRO A 22 52.12 6.60 31.22
CA PRO A 22 53.44 6.57 31.83
C PRO A 22 53.46 5.60 33.02
N VAL A 23 54.33 4.61 32.96
CA VAL A 23 54.55 3.67 34.07
C VAL A 23 55.93 3.95 34.66
N THR A 24 55.99 4.39 35.93
CA THR A 24 57.20 4.69 36.67
C THR A 24 57.45 3.62 37.73
N SER A 25 58.71 3.42 38.10
CA SER A 25 59.09 2.39 39.07
C SER A 25 58.72 2.69 40.54
N SER A 26 58.28 3.91 40.82
CA SER A 26 58.02 4.39 42.18
C SER A 26 56.57 4.73 42.48
N LYS A 27 55.68 4.63 41.51
CA LYS A 27 54.25 4.95 41.68
C LYS A 27 53.39 3.94 40.96
N GLU A 28 52.33 3.47 41.60
CA GLU A 28 51.27 2.72 40.97
C GLU A 28 50.42 3.62 40.11
N VAL A 29 50.02 3.15 38.92
CA VAL A 29 49.11 3.85 38.05
C VAL A 29 47.75 3.19 38.24
N TYR A 30 46.83 3.89 38.86
CA TYR A 30 45.45 3.48 38.99
C TYR A 30 44.60 4.15 37.92
N MET A 31 43.82 3.39 37.17
CA MET A 31 42.95 3.93 36.12
C MET A 31 41.61 3.20 36.15
N GLU A 32 40.55 3.98 36.25
CA GLU A 32 39.20 3.50 36.10
C GLU A 32 38.79 3.62 34.63
N ILE A 33 38.41 2.52 34.04
CA ILE A 33 38.04 2.47 32.61
C ILE A 33 36.57 2.14 32.50
N THR A 34 35.81 3.08 31.97
CA THR A 34 34.41 2.92 31.62
C THR A 34 34.32 2.45 30.16
N LEU A 35 33.47 1.44 29.90
CA LEU A 35 33.18 0.96 28.57
C LEU A 35 31.78 1.40 28.17
N ASP A 36 31.65 1.93 26.96
CA ASP A 36 30.36 2.31 26.39
C ASP A 36 29.73 1.09 25.71
N GLU A 37 28.45 0.83 25.99
CA GLU A 37 27.72 -0.25 25.36
C GLU A 37 27.66 -0.04 23.84
N ASN A 38 27.96 -1.10 23.09
CA ASN A 38 27.81 -1.11 21.66
C ASN A 38 26.38 -1.55 21.34
N ILE A 39 25.46 -0.60 21.31
CA ILE A 39 24.08 -0.83 20.93
C ILE A 39 24.05 -0.98 19.41
N HIS A 40 24.20 -2.20 18.92
CA HIS A 40 23.78 -2.51 17.56
C HIS A 40 22.26 -2.46 17.52
N SER A 41 21.70 -1.34 17.14
CA SER A 41 20.34 -1.27 16.68
C SER A 41 20.25 -2.23 15.48
N LEU A 42 19.72 -3.39 15.70
CA LEU A 42 19.31 -4.27 14.59
C LEU A 42 18.35 -3.42 13.76
N ALA A 43 18.76 -3.05 12.56
CA ALA A 43 17.87 -2.45 11.61
C ALA A 43 16.67 -3.40 11.50
N GLU A 44 15.49 -2.91 11.84
CA GLU A 44 14.25 -3.66 11.69
C GLU A 44 14.21 -4.17 10.25
N VAL A 45 14.30 -5.48 10.08
CA VAL A 45 14.10 -6.09 8.77
C VAL A 45 12.61 -6.03 8.52
N VAL A 46 12.15 -4.95 7.93
CA VAL A 46 10.78 -4.83 7.44
C VAL A 46 10.68 -5.75 6.24
N ILE A 47 10.22 -6.97 6.47
CA ILE A 47 9.84 -7.89 5.39
C ILE A 47 8.54 -7.32 4.81
N GLN A 48 8.66 -6.48 3.81
CA GLN A 48 7.51 -6.11 2.99
C GLN A 48 7.24 -7.28 2.05
N PRO A 49 6.08 -7.92 2.12
CA PRO A 49 5.74 -8.95 1.16
C PRO A 49 5.76 -8.33 -0.24
N GLU A 50 6.43 -8.98 -1.18
CA GLU A 50 6.43 -8.55 -2.57
C GLU A 50 5.00 -8.66 -3.12
N ILE A 51 4.36 -7.51 -3.29
CA ILE A 51 3.01 -7.46 -3.86
C ILE A 51 3.13 -7.72 -5.36
N LYS A 52 2.68 -8.88 -5.78
CA LYS A 52 2.63 -9.25 -7.20
C LYS A 52 1.36 -8.66 -7.82
N LYS A 53 1.51 -7.58 -8.56
CA LYS A 53 0.41 -6.83 -9.17
C LYS A 53 -0.42 -7.61 -10.19
N ASP A 54 0.13 -8.68 -10.73
CA ASP A 54 -0.52 -9.60 -11.67
C ASP A 54 -1.45 -10.62 -10.99
N LYS A 55 -1.41 -10.69 -9.65
CA LYS A 55 -2.22 -11.61 -8.87
C LYS A 55 -3.21 -10.86 -7.99
N PRO A 56 -4.43 -11.39 -7.82
CA PRO A 56 -5.38 -10.84 -6.88
C PRO A 56 -4.89 -11.01 -5.43
N LEU A 57 -5.38 -10.16 -4.54
CA LEU A 57 -5.12 -10.24 -3.10
C LEU A 57 -5.78 -11.50 -2.51
N ASN A 58 -6.91 -11.89 -3.07
CA ASN A 58 -7.63 -13.07 -2.65
C ASN A 58 -6.92 -14.36 -3.11
N ALA A 59 -6.45 -15.13 -2.15
CA ALA A 59 -5.73 -16.38 -2.38
C ALA A 59 -6.58 -17.48 -3.06
N MET A 60 -7.92 -17.39 -2.99
CA MET A 60 -8.84 -18.33 -3.61
C MET A 60 -9.03 -18.06 -5.10
N ALA A 61 -8.61 -16.92 -5.60
CA ALA A 61 -8.70 -16.56 -7.00
C ALA A 61 -7.55 -17.16 -7.79
N ILE A 62 -7.81 -18.22 -8.53
CA ILE A 62 -6.80 -18.91 -9.35
C ILE A 62 -6.58 -18.18 -10.68
N THR A 63 -7.63 -17.69 -11.29
CA THR A 63 -7.62 -17.02 -12.60
C THR A 63 -8.68 -15.91 -12.65
N GLY A 64 -8.54 -14.99 -13.60
CA GLY A 64 -9.56 -13.97 -13.88
C GLY A 64 -9.59 -12.78 -12.93
N GLY A 65 -8.80 -12.81 -11.85
CA GLY A 65 -8.64 -11.71 -10.91
C GLY A 65 -7.33 -10.97 -11.11
N ARG A 66 -7.33 -9.67 -10.87
CA ARG A 66 -6.17 -8.80 -10.85
C ARG A 66 -6.28 -7.79 -9.72
N MET A 67 -5.17 -7.50 -9.09
CA MET A 67 -5.11 -6.41 -8.14
C MET A 67 -5.12 -5.06 -8.88
N ILE A 68 -5.94 -4.15 -8.43
CA ILE A 68 -5.91 -2.73 -8.80
C ILE A 68 -5.23 -1.96 -7.69
N SER A 69 -4.12 -1.32 -8.03
CA SER A 69 -3.46 -0.38 -7.13
C SER A 69 -4.10 1.01 -7.29
N MET A 70 -4.50 1.62 -6.18
CA MET A 70 -5.06 2.98 -6.21
C MET A 70 -4.01 4.00 -6.66
N GLU A 71 -2.74 3.75 -6.43
CA GLU A 71 -1.65 4.57 -6.97
C GLU A 71 -1.64 4.55 -8.51
N GLU A 72 -1.89 3.40 -9.12
CA GLU A 72 -1.98 3.28 -10.57
C GLU A 72 -3.26 3.94 -11.12
N ALA A 73 -4.38 3.83 -10.39
CA ALA A 73 -5.62 4.50 -10.76
C ALA A 73 -5.44 6.02 -10.84
N GLY A 74 -4.74 6.62 -9.88
CA GLY A 74 -4.44 8.06 -9.87
C GLY A 74 -3.47 8.51 -10.97
N ARG A 75 -2.64 7.59 -11.50
CA ARG A 75 -1.70 7.87 -12.60
C ARG A 75 -2.26 7.52 -13.98
N PHE A 76 -3.36 6.82 -14.05
CA PHE A 76 -3.95 6.39 -15.31
C PHE A 76 -4.47 7.58 -16.10
N ALA A 77 -4.05 7.69 -17.35
CA ALA A 77 -4.51 8.74 -18.25
C ALA A 77 -6.04 8.63 -18.44
N ASN A 78 -6.77 9.74 -18.24
CA ASN A 78 -8.23 9.75 -18.23
C ASN A 78 -8.89 8.96 -17.08
N GLY A 79 -8.11 8.63 -16.04
CA GLY A 79 -8.62 7.85 -14.88
C GLY A 79 -9.49 8.65 -13.94
N PHE A 80 -9.27 9.96 -13.83
CA PHE A 80 -9.96 10.83 -12.88
C PHE A 80 -10.01 10.25 -11.46
N ASP A 81 -8.93 9.59 -11.05
CA ASP A 81 -8.83 8.88 -9.77
C ASP A 81 -9.93 7.82 -9.55
N ASP A 82 -10.42 7.21 -10.63
CA ASP A 82 -11.50 6.21 -10.58
C ASP A 82 -10.96 4.82 -10.93
N PRO A 83 -11.06 3.83 -10.03
CA PRO A 83 -10.60 2.47 -10.26
C PRO A 83 -11.37 1.78 -11.39
N ALA A 84 -12.62 2.13 -11.63
CA ALA A 84 -13.39 1.58 -12.73
C ALA A 84 -12.79 1.96 -14.09
N ARG A 85 -12.33 3.19 -14.23
CA ARG A 85 -11.67 3.65 -15.46
C ARG A 85 -10.34 2.94 -15.69
N LEU A 86 -9.55 2.70 -14.63
CA LEU A 86 -8.32 1.92 -14.74
C LEU A 86 -8.59 0.51 -15.28
N SER A 87 -9.70 -0.11 -14.89
CA SER A 87 -10.03 -1.46 -15.33
C SER A 87 -10.20 -1.57 -16.86
N SER A 88 -10.50 -0.46 -17.55
CA SER A 88 -10.59 -0.44 -19.02
C SER A 88 -9.25 -0.74 -19.73
N ALA A 89 -8.11 -0.63 -19.01
CA ALA A 89 -6.82 -1.07 -19.51
C ALA A 89 -6.64 -2.59 -19.52
N PHE A 90 -7.54 -3.34 -18.90
CA PHE A 90 -7.44 -4.79 -18.83
C PHE A 90 -8.11 -5.48 -20.00
N ALA A 91 -7.56 -6.61 -20.41
CA ALA A 91 -8.10 -7.40 -21.50
C ALA A 91 -9.54 -7.83 -21.23
N GLY A 92 -10.43 -7.67 -22.21
CA GLY A 92 -11.84 -8.01 -22.09
C GLY A 92 -12.71 -6.98 -21.39
N VAL A 93 -12.18 -5.81 -21.10
CA VAL A 93 -12.91 -4.68 -20.52
C VAL A 93 -12.92 -3.53 -21.51
N ALA A 94 -14.10 -3.01 -21.81
CA ALA A 94 -14.29 -1.84 -22.63
C ALA A 94 -14.86 -0.70 -21.77
N GLY A 95 -14.15 0.41 -21.71
CA GLY A 95 -14.58 1.62 -21.01
C GLY A 95 -15.23 2.62 -21.95
N ASP A 96 -16.00 3.52 -21.38
CA ASP A 96 -16.54 4.70 -22.05
C ASP A 96 -15.70 5.94 -21.68
N VAL A 97 -15.47 6.82 -22.65
CA VAL A 97 -14.68 8.04 -22.45
C VAL A 97 -15.44 9.07 -21.61
N GLY A 98 -16.74 9.13 -21.76
CA GLY A 98 -17.60 10.14 -21.10
C GLY A 98 -18.04 9.76 -19.69
N THR A 99 -18.00 8.46 -19.36
CA THR A 99 -18.47 7.95 -18.08
C THR A 99 -17.47 6.94 -17.50
N ASN A 100 -17.69 6.47 -16.29
CA ASN A 100 -16.93 5.37 -15.71
C ASN A 100 -17.60 3.99 -15.93
N ALA A 101 -18.54 3.92 -16.85
CA ALA A 101 -19.16 2.66 -17.24
C ALA A 101 -18.12 1.73 -17.88
N VAL A 102 -18.08 0.50 -17.42
CA VAL A 102 -17.21 -0.53 -17.98
C VAL A 102 -18.02 -1.75 -18.38
N ALA A 103 -17.92 -2.08 -19.66
CA ALA A 103 -18.50 -3.32 -20.20
C ALA A 103 -17.46 -4.43 -20.10
N ILE A 104 -17.77 -5.49 -19.38
CA ILE A 104 -16.86 -6.60 -19.14
C ILE A 104 -17.29 -7.79 -19.98
N ARG A 105 -16.42 -8.20 -20.91
CA ARG A 105 -16.70 -9.29 -21.87
C ARG A 105 -18.00 -9.10 -22.63
N GLY A 106 -18.35 -7.85 -22.96
CA GLY A 106 -19.58 -7.51 -23.69
C GLY A 106 -20.84 -7.43 -22.83
N ASN A 107 -20.76 -7.68 -21.54
CA ASN A 107 -21.90 -7.53 -20.64
C ASN A 107 -22.11 -6.05 -20.28
N SER A 108 -23.37 -5.67 -20.07
CA SER A 108 -23.71 -4.32 -19.67
C SER A 108 -23.10 -3.95 -18.31
N PRO A 109 -22.62 -2.71 -18.14
CA PRO A 109 -22.04 -2.22 -16.89
C PRO A 109 -22.95 -2.36 -15.66
N GLN A 110 -24.26 -2.34 -15.84
CA GLN A 110 -25.26 -2.54 -14.76
C GLN A 110 -25.16 -3.89 -14.06
N PHE A 111 -24.53 -4.90 -14.69
CA PHE A 111 -24.34 -6.24 -14.13
C PHE A 111 -23.02 -6.39 -13.39
N THR A 112 -22.25 -5.32 -13.25
CA THR A 112 -21.04 -5.32 -12.46
C THR A 112 -21.37 -5.27 -10.98
N GLN A 113 -20.81 -6.21 -10.22
CA GLN A 113 -20.97 -6.24 -8.77
C GLN A 113 -19.91 -5.35 -8.10
N TRP A 114 -20.35 -4.57 -7.14
CA TRP A 114 -19.51 -3.71 -6.34
C TRP A 114 -19.50 -4.20 -4.91
N ARG A 115 -18.32 -4.33 -4.33
CA ARG A 115 -18.16 -4.74 -2.94
C ARG A 115 -17.18 -3.80 -2.24
N LEU A 116 -17.44 -3.56 -0.98
CA LEU A 116 -16.56 -2.80 -0.09
C LEU A 116 -16.41 -3.59 1.21
N GLU A 117 -15.16 -3.90 1.59
CA GLU A 117 -14.87 -4.72 2.76
C GLU A 117 -15.65 -6.05 2.79
N GLY A 118 -15.78 -6.70 1.64
CA GLY A 118 -16.49 -7.96 1.52
C GLY A 118 -18.03 -7.86 1.50
N VAL A 119 -18.61 -6.67 1.62
CA VAL A 119 -20.05 -6.42 1.58
C VAL A 119 -20.46 -5.90 0.20
N GLU A 120 -21.50 -6.48 -0.41
CA GLU A 120 -22.06 -5.98 -1.65
C GLU A 120 -22.71 -4.60 -1.42
N ILE A 121 -22.35 -3.63 -2.26
CA ILE A 121 -22.87 -2.27 -2.24
C ILE A 121 -23.49 -1.91 -3.60
N PRO A 122 -24.41 -0.95 -3.66
CA PRO A 122 -24.82 -0.37 -4.93
C PRO A 122 -23.63 0.22 -5.69
N ASN A 123 -23.80 0.47 -6.99
CA ASN A 123 -22.78 1.14 -7.79
C ASN A 123 -22.33 2.46 -7.11
N PRO A 124 -21.05 2.58 -6.70
CA PRO A 124 -20.56 3.73 -5.94
C PRO A 124 -20.27 4.94 -6.85
N THR A 125 -21.13 5.18 -7.81
CA THR A 125 -20.97 6.28 -8.75
C THR A 125 -22.13 7.26 -8.59
N HIS A 126 -21.77 8.55 -8.48
CA HIS A 126 -22.79 9.59 -8.48
C HIS A 126 -23.54 9.61 -9.81
N PHE A 127 -24.86 9.65 -9.73
CA PHE A 127 -25.76 9.70 -10.90
C PHE A 127 -25.69 8.48 -11.82
N ALA A 128 -25.29 7.31 -11.30
CA ALA A 128 -25.18 6.07 -12.09
C ALA A 128 -26.46 5.71 -12.84
N ASP A 129 -27.63 6.01 -12.29
CA ASP A 129 -28.92 5.63 -12.84
C ASP A 129 -29.47 6.64 -13.86
N LEU A 130 -28.90 7.85 -13.95
CA LEU A 130 -29.39 8.87 -14.89
C LEU A 130 -29.22 8.46 -16.35
N THR A 131 -28.21 7.68 -16.65
CA THR A 131 -27.93 7.21 -18.02
C THR A 131 -28.53 5.85 -18.32
N GLY A 132 -29.04 5.13 -17.30
CA GLY A 132 -29.55 3.76 -17.43
C GLY A 132 -28.47 2.72 -17.80
N LEU A 133 -27.21 3.10 -17.90
CA LEU A 133 -26.11 2.26 -18.34
C LEU A 133 -25.19 1.79 -17.20
N GLY A 134 -25.51 2.11 -15.94
CA GLY A 134 -24.72 1.72 -14.78
C GLY A 134 -23.37 2.43 -14.65
N GLY A 135 -23.21 3.57 -15.31
CA GLY A 135 -22.04 4.42 -15.22
C GLY A 135 -22.41 5.88 -14.96
N GLY A 136 -21.51 6.63 -14.41
CA GLY A 136 -21.64 8.08 -14.16
C GLY A 136 -20.32 8.77 -14.35
N PHE A 137 -20.24 10.04 -13.95
CA PHE A 137 -19.05 10.83 -14.18
C PHE A 137 -18.06 10.77 -13.02
N LEU A 138 -18.57 10.70 -11.80
CA LEU A 138 -17.78 10.79 -10.56
C LEU A 138 -18.03 9.58 -9.67
N SER A 139 -16.95 8.98 -9.18
CA SER A 139 -17.02 8.01 -8.10
C SER A 139 -17.45 8.69 -6.79
N ALA A 140 -18.27 8.01 -6.01
CA ALA A 140 -18.64 8.44 -4.65
C ALA A 140 -17.55 8.06 -3.62
N LEU A 141 -16.60 7.22 -4.02
CA LEU A 141 -15.51 6.76 -3.18
C LEU A 141 -14.23 7.48 -3.57
N SER A 142 -13.59 8.11 -2.58
CA SER A 142 -12.27 8.72 -2.77
C SER A 142 -11.19 7.65 -2.85
N THR A 143 -10.31 7.74 -3.84
CA THR A 143 -9.13 6.87 -3.96
C THR A 143 -8.14 7.06 -2.83
N GLN A 144 -8.23 8.15 -2.07
CA GLN A 144 -7.38 8.39 -0.91
C GLN A 144 -7.70 7.46 0.27
N VAL A 145 -8.94 6.97 0.34
CA VAL A 145 -9.38 6.06 1.41
C VAL A 145 -9.42 4.60 0.98
N ILE A 146 -9.39 4.33 -0.34
CA ILE A 146 -9.38 2.98 -0.87
C ILE A 146 -7.94 2.47 -0.95
N GLY A 147 -7.73 1.23 -0.49
CA GLY A 147 -6.48 0.50 -0.62
C GLY A 147 -6.39 -0.29 -1.92
N ASN A 148 -5.36 -1.13 -2.02
CA ASN A 148 -5.28 -2.09 -3.11
C ASN A 148 -6.50 -3.00 -3.07
N SER A 149 -7.13 -3.16 -4.22
CA SER A 149 -8.44 -3.81 -4.37
C SER A 149 -8.37 -4.86 -5.45
N ASP A 150 -9.26 -5.82 -5.43
CA ASP A 150 -9.32 -6.86 -6.45
C ASP A 150 -10.38 -6.55 -7.50
N PHE A 151 -10.02 -6.80 -8.74
CA PHE A 151 -10.93 -6.75 -9.88
C PHE A 151 -10.99 -8.09 -10.58
N TYR A 152 -12.19 -8.58 -10.81
CA TYR A 152 -12.43 -9.83 -11.49
C TYR A 152 -13.22 -9.59 -12.78
N ASN A 153 -12.69 -10.08 -13.90
CA ASN A 153 -13.36 -10.04 -15.19
C ASN A 153 -13.91 -11.40 -15.62
N GLY A 154 -13.98 -12.36 -14.71
CA GLY A 154 -14.46 -13.73 -14.92
C GLY A 154 -13.79 -14.71 -13.97
N ALA A 155 -14.21 -15.96 -14.01
CA ALA A 155 -13.70 -17.04 -13.16
C ALA A 155 -13.75 -16.69 -11.66
N PHE A 156 -14.90 -16.24 -11.20
CA PHE A 156 -15.10 -15.79 -9.83
C PHE A 156 -14.91 -16.93 -8.82
N PRO A 157 -14.18 -16.71 -7.72
CA PRO A 157 -14.21 -17.61 -6.57
C PRO A 157 -15.63 -17.85 -6.05
N SER A 158 -15.86 -19.00 -5.42
CA SER A 158 -17.19 -19.43 -4.97
C SER A 158 -17.84 -18.53 -3.91
N GLU A 159 -17.08 -17.68 -3.28
CA GLU A 159 -17.57 -16.70 -2.31
C GLU A 159 -18.34 -15.53 -2.94
N TYR A 160 -18.13 -15.30 -4.24
CA TYR A 160 -18.84 -14.27 -4.99
C TYR A 160 -20.09 -14.88 -5.63
N SER A 161 -21.19 -14.75 -4.94
CA SER A 161 -22.50 -15.11 -5.46
C SER A 161 -23.11 -13.94 -6.24
N ASN A 162 -24.04 -14.24 -7.14
CA ASN A 162 -24.85 -13.24 -7.85
C ASN A 162 -24.08 -12.30 -8.80
N ALA A 163 -22.86 -12.66 -9.19
CA ALA A 163 -22.06 -11.88 -10.13
C ALA A 163 -22.26 -12.36 -11.57
N LEU A 164 -22.60 -11.46 -12.48
CA LEU A 164 -22.89 -11.78 -13.89
C LEU A 164 -21.82 -11.27 -14.86
N SER A 165 -21.20 -10.13 -14.57
CA SER A 165 -20.28 -9.46 -15.48
C SER A 165 -18.86 -9.45 -14.93
N GLY A 166 -18.61 -8.63 -13.95
CA GLY A 166 -17.35 -8.51 -13.22
C GLY A 166 -17.59 -8.08 -11.80
N ILE A 167 -16.52 -8.09 -11.03
CA ILE A 167 -16.57 -7.74 -9.61
C ILE A 167 -15.47 -6.77 -9.31
N PHE A 168 -15.80 -5.68 -8.64
CA PHE A 168 -14.85 -4.81 -7.92
C PHE A 168 -14.97 -5.11 -6.44
N ASP A 169 -13.93 -5.72 -5.86
CA ASP A 169 -13.83 -5.99 -4.43
C ASP A 169 -12.84 -5.01 -3.80
N MET A 170 -13.39 -3.95 -3.26
CA MET A 170 -12.64 -2.81 -2.74
C MET A 170 -12.35 -2.98 -1.26
N GLN A 171 -11.14 -2.63 -0.87
CA GLN A 171 -10.70 -2.60 0.51
C GLN A 171 -10.36 -1.18 0.94
N ILE A 172 -10.66 -0.84 2.17
CA ILE A 172 -10.30 0.45 2.75
C ILE A 172 -8.82 0.41 3.13
N ARG A 173 -8.13 1.50 2.90
CA ARG A 173 -6.73 1.66 3.27
C ARG A 173 -6.57 1.65 4.80
N ASN A 174 -5.61 0.90 5.30
CA ASN A 174 -5.23 0.97 6.70
C ASN A 174 -4.63 2.35 7.02
N GLY A 175 -5.07 2.95 8.10
CA GLY A 175 -4.52 4.19 8.62
C GLY A 175 -3.08 4.01 9.15
N ASN A 176 -2.35 5.12 9.27
CA ASN A 176 -1.04 5.13 9.89
C ASN A 176 -1.18 5.31 11.40
N ASN A 177 -0.72 4.33 12.18
CA ASN A 177 -0.76 4.38 13.65
C ASN A 177 0.43 5.10 14.29
N GLN A 178 1.40 5.55 13.48
CA GLN A 178 2.62 6.20 13.97
C GLN A 178 2.65 7.71 13.70
N LYS A 179 1.97 8.15 12.64
CA LYS A 179 1.98 9.55 12.18
C LYS A 179 0.61 9.97 11.70
N TYR A 180 0.27 11.22 11.96
CA TYR A 180 -0.87 11.86 11.30
C TYR A 180 -0.50 12.15 9.85
N GLU A 181 -1.34 11.69 8.93
CA GLU A 181 -1.21 11.96 7.51
C GLU A 181 -2.45 12.72 7.04
N HIS A 182 -2.22 13.82 6.37
CA HIS A 182 -3.28 14.64 5.80
C HIS A 182 -3.01 14.79 4.31
N THR A 183 -3.99 14.44 3.51
CA THR A 183 -3.95 14.65 2.07
C THR A 183 -4.96 15.71 1.68
N PHE A 184 -4.50 16.69 0.93
CA PHE A 184 -5.34 17.70 0.32
C PHE A 184 -5.17 17.64 -1.19
N GLN A 185 -6.25 17.39 -1.90
CA GLN A 185 -6.24 17.33 -3.35
C GLN A 185 -7.23 18.38 -3.89
N LEU A 186 -6.75 19.23 -4.78
CA LEU A 186 -7.55 20.21 -5.49
C LEU A 186 -7.55 19.85 -6.96
N GLY A 187 -8.71 19.57 -7.50
CA GLY A 187 -8.91 19.23 -8.91
C GLY A 187 -10.00 20.06 -9.56
N ILE A 188 -10.13 19.92 -10.87
CA ILE A 188 -11.18 20.58 -11.65
C ILE A 188 -12.58 20.10 -11.21
N LEU A 189 -12.67 18.87 -10.72
CA LEU A 189 -13.92 18.21 -10.36
C LEU A 189 -14.30 18.39 -8.90
N GLY A 190 -13.40 18.90 -8.06
CA GLY A 190 -13.69 19.09 -6.64
C GLY A 190 -12.47 19.21 -5.76
N ILE A 191 -12.73 19.14 -4.47
CA ILE A 191 -11.73 19.18 -3.41
C ILE A 191 -11.87 17.88 -2.63
N ASP A 192 -10.76 17.17 -2.43
CA ASP A 192 -10.70 15.98 -1.60
C ASP A 192 -9.80 16.23 -0.39
N LEU A 193 -10.28 15.81 0.77
CA LEU A 193 -9.60 15.92 2.06
C LEU A 193 -9.62 14.57 2.73
N ALA A 194 -8.45 14.00 2.99
CA ALA A 194 -8.31 12.76 3.73
C ALA A 194 -7.35 12.95 4.92
N SER A 195 -7.66 12.28 6.04
CA SER A 195 -6.88 12.37 7.27
C SER A 195 -6.85 11.03 8.01
#